data_87b60c8da67da18dd84c5c8598641a57
#
_entry.id   87b60c8da67da18dd84c5c8598641a57
#
_cell.length_a   1.000
_cell.length_b   1.000
_cell.length_c   1.000
_cell.angle_alpha   90.00
_cell.angle_beta   90.00
_cell.angle_gamma   90.00
#
_symmetry.space_group_name_H-M   'P 1'
#
loop_
_entity.id
_entity.type
_entity.pdbx_description
1 polymer ?
#
loop_
_entity_poly.entity_id
_entity_poly.type
_entity_poly.pdbx_seq_one_letter_code
_entity_poly.pdbx_strand_id
1 'polypeptide(L)'
;MAEQTQQPQVAVPLPPAKKRAVEIGCVCMMLSVAMYGLVFATLTSPILESVDAMGYVSLFTIFASLGVCIMTPIGGKLGDLVGRRNIVVIPGIVCLACGIAFAFVRSLVPLMVLRLLIGFAQGAFTAAPYIIMGLINERKDVPKAMGLLATAIAVGGFGGSIIAGALTDAGHLTAAILMPGIPLTAGILLIGLNLPNMKRPGKVQIDVAGIVALVVTLTCIMLALNFGSAIGWASPAILAGLVVGIAALFVLVKIEKGAPEPLIPLRLFKNSEYTVLLIVGFICYFYMTAMNTYASVGALNVMGTTKTVAGSLQFPRTILTMILPTAIGAWVGKKSGNAWKAMAIATLLVAGSMFALGFTTAGTPVLVYFVAITVTGVAESFRAVSITPSAQATLPPADMGVGTSLVNFANSLANTVAATIFGVAYNLNTAADPTNPVLIQNGVNAVFFIAAIVTLVGFALVIFVIRPKMEAKGA
;
A
#
# COMPACT_ATOMS: atom_id res chain seq x y z
N MET A 1 -35.75 -9.20 17.61
CA MET A 1 -34.63 -8.25 17.69
C MET A 1 -33.73 -8.72 18.82
N ALA A 2 -32.70 -9.49 18.52
CA ALA A 2 -31.74 -9.92 19.51
C ALA A 2 -30.59 -8.90 19.50
N GLU A 3 -30.44 -8.17 20.58
CA GLU A 3 -29.25 -7.39 20.90
C GLU A 3 -28.02 -8.30 20.81
N GLN A 4 -27.28 -8.22 19.73
CA GLN A 4 -25.93 -8.77 19.68
C GLN A 4 -25.06 -7.87 20.55
N THR A 5 -25.00 -8.19 21.84
CA THR A 5 -24.00 -7.69 22.77
C THR A 5 -22.63 -7.88 22.12
N GLN A 6 -22.00 -6.77 21.72
CA GLN A 6 -20.61 -6.75 21.24
C GLN A 6 -19.73 -7.32 22.36
N GLN A 7 -19.41 -8.60 22.26
CA GLN A 7 -18.40 -9.18 23.14
C GLN A 7 -17.10 -8.41 22.94
N PRO A 8 -16.44 -7.95 24.01
CA PRO A 8 -15.16 -7.28 23.88
C PRO A 8 -14.20 -8.21 23.15
N GLN A 9 -13.51 -7.69 22.14
CA GLN A 9 -12.43 -8.42 21.46
C GLN A 9 -11.37 -8.78 22.50
N VAL A 10 -11.44 -10.00 23.00
CA VAL A 10 -10.45 -10.54 23.93
C VAL A 10 -9.22 -10.85 23.08
N ALA A 11 -8.12 -10.17 23.36
CA ALA A 11 -6.83 -10.47 22.73
C ALA A 11 -6.52 -11.96 22.95
N VAL A 12 -6.01 -12.63 21.90
CA VAL A 12 -5.57 -14.03 22.03
C VAL A 12 -4.49 -14.10 23.11
N PRO A 13 -4.70 -14.82 24.23
CA PRO A 13 -3.76 -14.82 25.31
C PRO A 13 -2.48 -15.54 24.90
N LEU A 14 -1.41 -14.78 24.72
CA LEU A 14 -0.06 -15.29 24.50
C LEU A 14 0.81 -14.93 25.72
N PRO A 15 1.71 -15.84 26.13
CA PRO A 15 2.74 -15.49 27.12
C PRO A 15 3.50 -14.24 26.68
N PRO A 16 3.89 -13.33 27.61
CA PRO A 16 4.50 -12.04 27.26
C PRO A 16 5.73 -12.16 26.35
N ALA A 17 6.57 -13.16 26.55
CA ALA A 17 7.74 -13.42 25.71
C ALA A 17 7.35 -13.81 24.27
N LYS A 18 6.36 -14.69 24.10
CA LYS A 18 5.85 -15.09 22.78
C LYS A 18 5.15 -13.95 22.09
N LYS A 19 4.36 -13.14 22.80
CA LYS A 19 3.72 -11.94 22.26
C LYS A 19 4.76 -10.99 21.69
N ARG A 20 5.81 -10.64 22.44
CA ARG A 20 6.90 -9.78 21.95
C ARG A 20 7.61 -10.36 20.75
N ALA A 21 7.89 -11.67 20.73
CA ALA A 21 8.52 -12.34 19.59
C ALA A 21 7.65 -12.22 18.32
N VAL A 22 6.32 -12.41 18.43
CA VAL A 22 5.38 -12.26 17.32
C VAL A 22 5.29 -10.79 16.87
N GLU A 23 5.27 -9.82 17.78
CA GLU A 23 5.27 -8.40 17.45
C GLU A 23 6.54 -8.01 16.65
N ILE A 24 7.71 -8.43 17.12
CA ILE A 24 8.99 -8.24 16.40
C ILE A 24 8.95 -8.95 15.05
N GLY A 25 8.41 -10.16 14.98
CA GLY A 25 8.23 -10.89 13.74
C GLY A 25 7.35 -10.13 12.73
N CYS A 26 6.24 -9.53 13.16
CA CYS A 26 5.38 -8.69 12.32
C CYS A 26 6.12 -7.42 11.83
N VAL A 27 6.93 -6.79 12.69
CA VAL A 27 7.78 -5.65 12.33
C VAL A 27 8.79 -6.06 11.27
N CYS A 28 9.48 -7.20 11.44
CA CYS A 28 10.43 -7.73 10.46
C CYS A 28 9.77 -8.04 9.11
N MET A 29 8.55 -8.61 9.11
CA MET A 29 7.78 -8.85 7.89
C MET A 29 7.49 -7.55 7.14
N MET A 30 7.01 -6.51 7.83
CA MET A 30 6.67 -5.23 7.19
C MET A 30 7.92 -4.48 6.71
N LEU A 31 9.01 -4.57 7.47
CA LEU A 31 10.31 -4.06 7.05
C LEU A 31 10.77 -4.72 5.74
N SER A 32 10.64 -6.05 5.64
CA SER A 32 10.97 -6.79 4.41
C SER A 32 10.07 -6.40 3.24
N VAL A 33 8.75 -6.28 3.43
CA VAL A 33 7.80 -5.85 2.38
C VAL A 33 8.21 -4.50 1.79
N ALA A 34 8.53 -3.54 2.66
CA ALA A 34 8.95 -2.20 2.24
C ALA A 34 10.31 -2.22 1.52
N MET A 35 11.26 -3.05 2.00
CA MET A 35 12.54 -3.25 1.33
C MET A 35 12.36 -3.83 -0.07
N TYR A 36 11.55 -4.89 -0.25
CA TYR A 36 11.27 -5.44 -1.58
C TYR A 36 10.66 -4.41 -2.54
N GLY A 37 9.85 -3.49 -2.02
CA GLY A 37 9.29 -2.39 -2.82
C GLY A 37 10.37 -1.39 -3.27
N LEU A 38 11.03 -0.73 -2.32
CA LEU A 38 11.92 0.40 -2.59
C LEU A 38 13.33 0.00 -2.98
N VAL A 39 13.90 -1.08 -2.42
CA VAL A 39 15.19 -1.62 -2.85
C VAL A 39 15.14 -2.04 -4.32
N PHE A 40 14.10 -2.80 -4.70
CA PHE A 40 13.96 -3.20 -6.11
C PHE A 40 13.64 -2.03 -7.04
N ALA A 41 12.98 -0.98 -6.56
CA ALA A 41 12.82 0.26 -7.34
C ALA A 41 14.20 0.91 -7.61
N THR A 42 15.08 0.97 -6.59
CA THR A 42 16.46 1.48 -6.73
C THR A 42 17.30 0.60 -7.65
N LEU A 43 17.13 -0.73 -7.56
CA LEU A 43 17.92 -1.71 -8.31
C LEU A 43 17.37 -2.01 -9.72
N THR A 44 16.24 -1.42 -10.12
CA THR A 44 15.59 -1.74 -11.42
C THR A 44 16.55 -1.56 -12.58
N SER A 45 17.23 -0.40 -12.69
CA SER A 45 18.18 -0.14 -13.77
C SER A 45 19.40 -1.08 -13.70
N PRO A 46 20.13 -1.20 -12.58
CA PRO A 46 21.27 -2.13 -12.50
C PRO A 46 20.91 -3.59 -12.82
N ILE A 47 19.72 -4.04 -12.40
CA ILE A 47 19.25 -5.40 -12.70
C ILE A 47 18.98 -5.56 -14.19
N LEU A 48 18.26 -4.64 -14.83
CA LEU A 48 17.91 -4.73 -16.25
C LEU A 48 19.13 -4.48 -17.16
N GLU A 49 20.07 -3.63 -16.76
CA GLU A 49 21.36 -3.48 -17.44
C GLU A 49 22.14 -4.79 -17.42
N SER A 50 22.14 -5.53 -16.30
CA SER A 50 22.86 -6.81 -16.19
C SER A 50 22.36 -7.92 -17.13
N VAL A 51 21.19 -7.75 -17.74
CA VAL A 51 20.55 -8.68 -18.68
C VAL A 51 20.22 -8.02 -20.02
N ASP A 52 20.78 -6.84 -20.29
CA ASP A 52 20.62 -6.06 -21.51
C ASP A 52 19.14 -5.79 -21.90
N ALA A 53 18.32 -5.43 -20.88
CA ALA A 53 16.87 -5.34 -21.00
C ALA A 53 16.27 -4.02 -20.48
N MET A 54 16.98 -2.89 -20.66
CA MET A 54 16.54 -1.56 -20.21
C MET A 54 15.19 -1.11 -20.80
N GLY A 55 14.78 -1.61 -21.95
CA GLY A 55 13.46 -1.32 -22.54
C GLY A 55 12.26 -1.86 -21.73
N TYR A 56 12.50 -2.71 -20.73
CA TYR A 56 11.44 -3.39 -19.97
C TYR A 56 11.24 -2.86 -18.54
N VAL A 57 11.77 -1.68 -18.20
CA VAL A 57 11.65 -1.07 -16.84
C VAL A 57 10.21 -1.00 -16.37
N SER A 58 9.29 -0.51 -17.21
CA SER A 58 7.87 -0.40 -16.87
C SER A 58 7.24 -1.77 -16.60
N LEU A 59 7.52 -2.75 -17.45
CA LEU A 59 7.00 -4.11 -17.32
C LEU A 59 7.51 -4.79 -16.03
N PHE A 60 8.78 -4.61 -15.72
CA PHE A 60 9.41 -5.11 -14.50
C PHE A 60 8.73 -4.60 -13.22
N THR A 61 8.38 -3.31 -13.20
CA THR A 61 7.70 -2.66 -12.08
C THR A 61 6.25 -3.12 -11.95
N ILE A 62 5.55 -3.23 -13.10
CA ILE A 62 4.14 -3.65 -13.14
C ILE A 62 3.96 -5.08 -12.64
N PHE A 63 4.83 -6.02 -13.01
CA PHE A 63 4.69 -7.41 -12.60
C PHE A 63 4.72 -7.59 -11.08
N ALA A 64 5.56 -6.84 -10.37
CA ALA A 64 5.55 -6.87 -8.91
C ALA A 64 4.23 -6.34 -8.33
N SER A 65 3.80 -5.17 -8.79
CA SER A 65 2.58 -4.51 -8.30
C SER A 65 1.34 -5.34 -8.60
N LEU A 66 1.28 -5.93 -9.80
CA LEU A 66 0.18 -6.80 -10.23
C LEU A 66 0.08 -8.03 -9.33
N GLY A 67 1.20 -8.70 -9.05
CA GLY A 67 1.24 -9.85 -8.17
C GLY A 67 0.72 -9.52 -6.76
N VAL A 68 1.19 -8.42 -6.18
CA VAL A 68 0.74 -7.94 -4.87
C VAL A 68 -0.75 -7.63 -4.90
N CYS A 69 -1.23 -6.88 -5.89
CA CYS A 69 -2.61 -6.43 -5.98
C CYS A 69 -3.59 -7.60 -6.11
N ILE A 70 -3.28 -8.60 -6.94
CA ILE A 70 -4.09 -9.80 -7.14
C ILE A 70 -4.15 -10.63 -5.85
N MET A 71 -3.00 -10.87 -5.22
CA MET A 71 -2.93 -11.80 -4.09
C MET A 71 -3.36 -11.19 -2.75
N THR A 72 -3.43 -9.87 -2.62
CA THR A 72 -3.80 -9.22 -1.35
C THR A 72 -5.20 -9.63 -0.87
N PRO A 73 -6.30 -9.54 -1.66
CA PRO A 73 -7.61 -10.01 -1.22
C PRO A 73 -7.67 -11.54 -1.06
N ILE A 74 -7.00 -12.28 -1.95
CA ILE A 74 -6.93 -13.75 -1.88
C ILE A 74 -6.22 -14.19 -0.60
N GLY A 75 -5.11 -13.53 -0.24
CA GLY A 75 -4.33 -13.80 0.96
C GLY A 75 -5.12 -13.67 2.26
N GLY A 76 -6.05 -12.70 2.32
CA GLY A 76 -6.97 -12.57 3.45
C GLY A 76 -7.83 -13.81 3.65
N LYS A 77 -8.43 -14.32 2.58
CA LYS A 77 -9.27 -15.54 2.58
C LYS A 77 -8.44 -16.80 2.84
N LEU A 78 -7.28 -16.90 2.19
CA LEU A 78 -6.35 -18.00 2.44
C LEU A 78 -5.88 -18.03 3.90
N GLY A 79 -5.69 -16.88 4.54
CA GLY A 79 -5.33 -16.79 5.95
C GLY A 79 -6.39 -17.36 6.88
N ASP A 80 -7.67 -17.26 6.52
CA ASP A 80 -8.77 -17.87 7.25
C ASP A 80 -8.76 -19.41 7.09
N LEU A 81 -8.39 -19.90 5.89
CA LEU A 81 -8.36 -21.33 5.56
C LEU A 81 -7.14 -22.03 6.15
N VAL A 82 -5.93 -21.52 5.85
CA VAL A 82 -4.66 -22.19 6.23
C VAL A 82 -4.22 -21.81 7.64
N GLY A 83 -4.78 -20.72 8.19
CA GLY A 83 -4.47 -20.17 9.50
C GLY A 83 -3.46 -19.03 9.46
N ARG A 84 -3.52 -18.17 10.48
CA ARG A 84 -2.76 -16.90 10.54
C ARG A 84 -1.25 -17.08 10.56
N ARG A 85 -0.75 -18.17 11.15
CA ARG A 85 0.67 -18.50 11.10
C ARG A 85 1.09 -18.94 9.71
N ASN A 86 0.35 -19.87 9.11
CA ASN A 86 0.74 -20.50 7.86
C ASN A 86 0.67 -19.54 6.67
N ILE A 87 -0.27 -18.56 6.67
CA ILE A 87 -0.34 -17.54 5.61
C ILE A 87 0.87 -16.58 5.63
N VAL A 88 1.61 -16.52 6.73
CA VAL A 88 2.87 -15.79 6.79
C VAL A 88 4.03 -16.70 6.39
N VAL A 89 4.09 -17.92 6.97
CA VAL A 89 5.24 -18.81 6.83
C VAL A 89 5.35 -19.36 5.40
N ILE A 90 4.27 -19.90 4.84
CA ILE A 90 4.32 -20.56 3.52
C ILE A 90 4.66 -19.56 2.40
N PRO A 91 3.89 -18.46 2.20
CA PRO A 91 4.27 -17.50 1.17
C PRO A 91 5.58 -16.77 1.49
N GLY A 92 5.92 -16.58 2.77
CA GLY A 92 7.20 -16.03 3.18
C GLY A 92 8.39 -16.88 2.70
N ILE A 93 8.31 -18.20 2.86
CA ILE A 93 9.32 -19.14 2.35
C ILE A 93 9.37 -19.09 0.81
N VAL A 94 8.23 -19.05 0.14
CA VAL A 94 8.17 -18.92 -1.33
C VAL A 94 8.82 -17.61 -1.78
N CYS A 95 8.51 -16.49 -1.12
CA CYS A 95 9.11 -15.19 -1.40
C CYS A 95 10.63 -15.22 -1.22
N LEU A 96 11.12 -15.82 -0.15
CA LEU A 96 12.55 -15.97 0.13
C LEU A 96 13.25 -16.84 -0.94
N ALA A 97 12.67 -17.99 -1.29
CA ALA A 97 13.21 -18.86 -2.33
C ALA A 97 13.25 -18.17 -3.70
N CYS A 98 12.17 -17.47 -4.07
CA CYS A 98 12.14 -16.69 -5.30
C CYS A 98 13.14 -15.52 -5.27
N GLY A 99 13.32 -14.86 -4.13
CA GLY A 99 14.31 -13.79 -3.95
C GLY A 99 15.74 -14.29 -4.08
N ILE A 100 16.05 -15.46 -3.53
CA ILE A 100 17.35 -16.12 -3.70
C ILE A 100 17.55 -16.51 -5.18
N ALA A 101 16.59 -17.19 -5.80
CA ALA A 101 16.66 -17.56 -7.21
C ALA A 101 16.87 -16.33 -8.10
N PHE A 102 16.14 -15.22 -7.83
CA PHE A 102 16.21 -13.96 -8.55
C PHE A 102 17.63 -13.37 -8.58
N ALA A 103 18.35 -13.48 -7.48
CA ALA A 103 19.74 -12.96 -7.34
C ALA A 103 20.75 -13.64 -8.28
N PHE A 104 20.46 -14.87 -8.73
CA PHE A 104 21.36 -15.66 -9.58
C PHE A 104 20.90 -15.79 -11.05
N VAL A 105 19.68 -15.42 -11.38
CA VAL A 105 19.17 -15.46 -12.76
C VAL A 105 19.78 -14.32 -13.58
N ARG A 106 20.15 -14.62 -14.83
CA ARG A 106 20.79 -13.68 -15.79
C ARG A 106 20.04 -13.63 -17.13
N SER A 107 18.73 -13.86 -17.15
CA SER A 107 17.89 -13.74 -18.35
C SER A 107 16.56 -13.08 -18.03
N LEU A 108 16.02 -12.31 -18.98
CA LEU A 108 14.85 -11.46 -18.77
C LEU A 108 13.60 -12.23 -18.36
N VAL A 109 13.24 -13.30 -19.09
CA VAL A 109 11.98 -14.01 -18.88
C VAL A 109 11.89 -14.63 -17.48
N PRO A 110 12.88 -15.41 -16.99
CA PRO A 110 12.85 -15.90 -15.62
C PRO A 110 12.87 -14.78 -14.58
N LEU A 111 13.58 -13.66 -14.81
CA LEU A 111 13.54 -12.49 -13.92
C LEU A 111 12.14 -11.94 -13.78
N MET A 112 11.41 -11.77 -14.88
CA MET A 112 10.02 -11.29 -14.88
C MET A 112 9.08 -12.25 -14.15
N VAL A 113 9.22 -13.56 -14.40
CA VAL A 113 8.43 -14.59 -13.71
C VAL A 113 8.70 -14.57 -12.20
N LEU A 114 9.97 -14.55 -11.79
CA LEU A 114 10.32 -14.47 -10.37
C LEU A 114 9.83 -13.17 -9.73
N ARG A 115 9.86 -12.05 -10.44
CA ARG A 115 9.35 -10.76 -9.98
C ARG A 115 7.85 -10.83 -9.70
N LEU A 116 7.08 -11.47 -10.58
CA LEU A 116 5.65 -11.71 -10.41
C LEU A 116 5.37 -12.65 -9.22
N LEU A 117 6.14 -13.74 -9.10
CA LEU A 117 6.00 -14.72 -7.99
C LEU A 117 6.33 -14.09 -6.63
N ILE A 118 7.36 -13.25 -6.55
CA ILE A 118 7.67 -12.44 -5.35
C ILE A 118 6.49 -11.54 -5.02
N GLY A 119 5.89 -10.88 -6.02
CA GLY A 119 4.70 -10.06 -5.85
C GLY A 119 3.51 -10.87 -5.32
N PHE A 120 3.22 -12.03 -5.87
CA PHE A 120 2.17 -12.93 -5.37
C PHE A 120 2.42 -13.35 -3.93
N ALA A 121 3.63 -13.78 -3.60
CA ALA A 121 3.97 -14.19 -2.24
C ALA A 121 3.79 -13.02 -1.25
N GLN A 122 4.26 -11.82 -1.58
CA GLN A 122 4.08 -10.62 -0.76
C GLN A 122 2.61 -10.27 -0.58
N GLY A 123 1.82 -10.23 -1.65
CA GLY A 123 0.39 -9.95 -1.60
C GLY A 123 -0.34 -10.90 -0.66
N ALA A 124 0.03 -12.18 -0.67
CA ALA A 124 -0.58 -13.19 0.19
C ALA A 124 -0.39 -12.92 1.69
N PHE A 125 0.76 -12.40 2.13
CA PHE A 125 1.02 -12.18 3.54
C PHE A 125 1.01 -10.71 3.98
N THR A 126 0.94 -9.73 3.08
CA THR A 126 1.04 -8.29 3.45
C THR A 126 0.00 -7.84 4.46
N ALA A 127 -1.22 -8.37 4.41
CA ALA A 127 -2.28 -8.04 5.37
C ALA A 127 -2.11 -8.76 6.72
N ALA A 128 -1.39 -9.90 6.76
CA ALA A 128 -1.30 -10.76 7.92
C ALA A 128 -0.67 -10.07 9.16
N PRO A 129 0.43 -9.31 9.08
CA PRO A 129 0.99 -8.58 10.22
C PRO A 129 -0.02 -7.63 10.86
N TYR A 130 -0.82 -6.90 10.07
CA TYR A 130 -1.87 -6.01 10.59
C TYR A 130 -2.97 -6.77 11.32
N ILE A 131 -3.38 -7.93 10.78
CA ILE A 131 -4.39 -8.79 11.37
C ILE A 131 -3.86 -9.40 12.69
N ILE A 132 -2.64 -9.94 12.66
CA ILE A 132 -1.99 -10.54 13.83
C ILE A 132 -1.87 -9.51 14.95
N MET A 133 -1.36 -8.29 14.65
CA MET A 133 -1.26 -7.19 15.61
C MET A 133 -2.63 -6.81 16.21
N GLY A 134 -3.70 -6.81 15.39
CA GLY A 134 -5.07 -6.57 15.87
C GLY A 134 -5.60 -7.67 16.77
N LEU A 135 -5.16 -8.93 16.57
CA LEU A 135 -5.62 -10.10 17.33
C LEU A 135 -4.87 -10.31 18.66
N ILE A 136 -3.59 -9.98 18.74
CA ILE A 136 -2.75 -10.23 19.94
C ILE A 136 -2.69 -9.04 20.88
N ASN A 137 -3.15 -7.86 20.46
CA ASN A 137 -3.13 -6.64 21.26
C ASN A 137 -4.52 -6.26 21.75
N GLU A 138 -4.60 -5.66 22.94
CA GLU A 138 -5.82 -5.05 23.44
C GLU A 138 -6.25 -3.90 22.55
N ARG A 139 -7.55 -3.64 22.42
CA ARG A 139 -8.11 -2.61 21.51
C ARG A 139 -7.45 -1.23 21.66
N LYS A 140 -7.08 -0.85 22.87
CA LYS A 140 -6.39 0.42 23.18
C LYS A 140 -4.96 0.48 22.64
N ASP A 141 -4.28 -0.67 22.52
CA ASP A 141 -2.88 -0.78 22.10
C ASP A 141 -2.72 -1.02 20.57
N VAL A 142 -3.81 -1.40 19.89
CA VAL A 142 -3.78 -1.66 18.42
C VAL A 142 -3.26 -0.46 17.64
N PRO A 143 -3.67 0.80 17.88
CA PRO A 143 -3.11 1.95 17.13
C PRO A 143 -1.61 2.12 17.32
N LYS A 144 -1.08 1.84 18.53
CA LYS A 144 0.36 1.85 18.81
C LYS A 144 1.08 0.75 18.04
N ALA A 145 0.52 -0.46 18.03
CA ALA A 145 1.06 -1.59 17.25
C ALA A 145 1.09 -1.30 15.75
N MET A 146 0.05 -0.66 15.21
CA MET A 146 0.02 -0.19 13.81
C MET A 146 1.09 0.88 13.55
N GLY A 147 1.36 1.74 14.53
CA GLY A 147 2.46 2.71 14.48
C GLY A 147 3.83 2.04 14.35
N LEU A 148 4.07 0.93 15.05
CA LEU A 148 5.30 0.14 14.91
C LEU A 148 5.44 -0.46 13.50
N LEU A 149 4.35 -0.97 12.92
CA LEU A 149 4.37 -1.48 11.55
C LEU A 149 4.65 -0.36 10.54
N ALA A 150 4.04 0.82 10.73
CA ALA A 150 4.29 1.99 9.87
C ALA A 150 5.74 2.47 9.95
N THR A 151 6.32 2.51 11.16
CA THR A 151 7.75 2.80 11.36
C THR A 151 8.62 1.77 10.65
N ALA A 152 8.30 0.47 10.74
CA ALA A 152 9.03 -0.59 10.06
C ALA A 152 9.03 -0.42 8.53
N ILE A 153 7.89 -0.03 7.95
CA ILE A 153 7.77 0.25 6.52
C ILE A 153 8.69 1.42 6.12
N ALA A 154 8.68 2.50 6.89
CA ALA A 154 9.49 3.67 6.61
C ALA A 154 11.00 3.36 6.73
N VAL A 155 11.41 2.68 7.81
CA VAL A 155 12.80 2.25 8.03
C VAL A 155 13.25 1.27 6.95
N GLY A 156 12.43 0.27 6.65
CA GLY A 156 12.75 -0.75 5.64
C GLY A 156 12.86 -0.18 4.24
N GLY A 157 11.93 0.68 3.86
CA GLY A 157 11.94 1.28 2.53
C GLY A 157 13.12 2.22 2.33
N PHE A 158 13.24 3.21 3.17
CA PHE A 158 14.29 4.23 3.05
C PHE A 158 15.68 3.69 3.37
N GLY A 159 15.85 3.07 4.54
CA GLY A 159 17.13 2.49 4.94
C GLY A 159 17.58 1.39 3.99
N GLY A 160 16.63 0.57 3.54
CA GLY A 160 16.88 -0.47 2.55
C GLY A 160 17.39 0.10 1.22
N SER A 161 16.79 1.16 0.70
CA SER A 161 17.21 1.80 -0.56
C SER A 161 18.62 2.38 -0.48
N ILE A 162 18.96 3.03 0.63
CA ILE A 162 20.31 3.60 0.83
C ILE A 162 21.35 2.49 0.86
N ILE A 163 21.12 1.45 1.66
CA ILE A 163 22.07 0.33 1.79
C ILE A 163 22.20 -0.42 0.46
N ALA A 164 21.07 -0.64 -0.25
CA ALA A 164 21.10 -1.29 -1.55
C ALA A 164 21.85 -0.48 -2.62
N GLY A 165 21.69 0.85 -2.62
CA GLY A 165 22.44 1.76 -3.47
C GLY A 165 23.95 1.65 -3.19
N ALA A 166 24.36 1.76 -1.92
CA ALA A 166 25.75 1.66 -1.52
C ALA A 166 26.39 0.29 -1.86
N LEU A 167 25.65 -0.80 -1.68
CA LEU A 167 26.09 -2.14 -2.07
C LEU A 167 26.27 -2.27 -3.58
N THR A 168 25.39 -1.66 -4.35
CA THR A 168 25.46 -1.67 -5.82
C THR A 168 26.64 -0.85 -6.33
N ASP A 169 26.87 0.33 -5.76
CA ASP A 169 28.03 1.19 -6.08
C ASP A 169 29.35 0.50 -5.75
N ALA A 170 29.35 -0.36 -4.71
CA ALA A 170 30.47 -1.20 -4.35
C ALA A 170 30.60 -2.49 -5.22
N GLY A 171 29.77 -2.67 -6.24
CA GLY A 171 29.79 -3.85 -7.12
C GLY A 171 29.10 -5.10 -6.56
N HIS A 172 28.36 -4.98 -5.46
CA HIS A 172 27.71 -6.11 -4.77
C HIS A 172 26.21 -6.18 -5.04
N LEU A 173 25.78 -6.13 -6.32
CA LEU A 173 24.38 -6.18 -6.73
C LEU A 173 23.63 -7.39 -6.16
N THR A 174 24.24 -8.58 -6.18
CA THR A 174 23.64 -9.81 -5.62
C THR A 174 23.33 -9.66 -4.13
N ALA A 175 24.23 -9.07 -3.34
CA ALA A 175 24.00 -8.82 -1.92
C ALA A 175 22.84 -7.81 -1.70
N ALA A 176 22.76 -6.77 -2.53
CA ALA A 176 21.68 -5.80 -2.49
C ALA A 176 20.31 -6.46 -2.77
N ILE A 177 20.24 -7.37 -3.74
CA ILE A 177 19.02 -8.14 -4.07
C ILE A 177 18.59 -9.06 -2.92
N LEU A 178 19.54 -9.70 -2.23
CA LEU A 178 19.27 -10.66 -1.14
C LEU A 178 18.92 -9.97 0.18
N MET A 179 19.26 -8.70 0.37
CA MET A 179 19.12 -7.98 1.62
C MET A 179 17.69 -8.00 2.21
N PRO A 180 16.61 -7.84 1.43
CA PRO A 180 15.25 -7.93 1.96
C PRO A 180 14.89 -9.31 2.54
N GLY A 181 15.59 -10.35 2.15
CA GLY A 181 15.43 -11.70 2.67
C GLY A 181 15.83 -11.85 4.14
N ILE A 182 16.73 -11.00 4.66
CA ILE A 182 17.23 -11.08 6.05
C ILE A 182 16.07 -10.83 7.04
N PRO A 183 15.38 -9.69 7.02
CA PRO A 183 14.22 -9.47 7.91
C PRO A 183 13.07 -10.40 7.61
N LEU A 184 12.87 -10.82 6.34
CA LEU A 184 11.87 -11.82 5.99
C LEU A 184 12.11 -13.13 6.73
N THR A 185 13.33 -13.63 6.73
CA THR A 185 13.71 -14.87 7.45
C THR A 185 13.47 -14.74 8.94
N ALA A 186 13.87 -13.62 9.56
CA ALA A 186 13.62 -13.35 10.96
C ALA A 186 12.10 -13.32 11.27
N GLY A 187 11.29 -12.67 10.43
CA GLY A 187 9.85 -12.62 10.57
C GLY A 187 9.20 -14.00 10.48
N ILE A 188 9.59 -14.81 9.49
CA ILE A 188 9.11 -16.19 9.32
C ILE A 188 9.41 -17.04 10.55
N LEU A 189 10.64 -16.98 11.06
CA LEU A 189 11.06 -17.77 12.24
C LEU A 189 10.34 -17.32 13.50
N LEU A 190 10.30 -16.01 13.79
CA LEU A 190 9.68 -15.48 14.99
C LEU A 190 8.17 -15.77 15.03
N ILE A 191 7.46 -15.57 13.93
CA ILE A 191 6.02 -15.85 13.85
C ILE A 191 5.78 -17.37 13.80
N GLY A 192 6.54 -18.10 13.00
CA GLY A 192 6.40 -19.54 12.82
C GLY A 192 6.56 -20.34 14.11
N LEU A 193 7.49 -19.95 14.98
CA LEU A 193 7.79 -20.65 16.23
C LEU A 193 6.91 -20.20 17.40
N ASN A 194 6.41 -18.96 17.41
CA ASN A 194 5.75 -18.39 18.59
C ASN A 194 4.24 -18.19 18.44
N LEU A 195 3.73 -18.08 17.21
CA LEU A 195 2.30 -17.90 16.96
C LEU A 195 1.62 -19.26 16.78
N PRO A 196 0.58 -19.60 17.57
CA PRO A 196 -0.25 -20.76 17.28
C PRO A 196 -0.99 -20.56 15.96
N ASN A 197 -1.22 -21.66 15.22
CA ASN A 197 -1.90 -21.55 13.94
C ASN A 197 -3.41 -21.37 14.15
N MET A 198 -3.87 -20.13 14.16
CA MET A 198 -5.26 -19.77 14.32
C MET A 198 -5.99 -19.88 12.98
N LYS A 199 -6.82 -20.91 12.85
CA LYS A 199 -7.72 -21.10 11.71
C LYS A 199 -9.12 -20.63 12.09
N ARG A 200 -9.89 -20.21 11.08
CA ARG A 200 -11.32 -19.97 11.27
C ARG A 200 -12.03 -21.31 11.55
N PRO A 201 -12.91 -21.41 12.56
CA PRO A 201 -13.71 -22.61 12.77
C PRO A 201 -14.65 -22.87 11.60
N GLY A 202 -14.79 -24.15 11.20
CA GLY A 202 -15.68 -24.58 10.11
C GLY A 202 -14.95 -24.91 8.80
N LYS A 203 -15.72 -25.44 7.83
CA LYS A 203 -15.21 -25.72 6.48
C LYS A 203 -15.20 -24.42 5.68
N VAL A 204 -14.04 -23.91 5.38
CA VAL A 204 -13.87 -22.74 4.48
C VAL A 204 -13.80 -23.27 3.03
N GLN A 205 -14.72 -22.82 2.18
CA GLN A 205 -14.69 -23.16 0.75
C GLN A 205 -13.91 -22.08 -0.02
N ILE A 206 -13.11 -22.54 -0.97
CA ILE A 206 -12.38 -21.63 -1.87
C ILE A 206 -13.26 -21.37 -3.08
N ASP A 207 -13.60 -20.10 -3.30
CA ASP A 207 -14.28 -19.65 -4.51
C ASP A 207 -13.28 -19.50 -5.65
N VAL A 208 -12.98 -20.64 -6.33
CA VAL A 208 -12.04 -20.65 -7.46
C VAL A 208 -12.55 -19.78 -8.61
N ALA A 209 -13.86 -19.77 -8.86
CA ALA A 209 -14.44 -18.96 -9.92
C ALA A 209 -14.30 -17.46 -9.62
N GLY A 210 -14.53 -17.04 -8.38
CA GLY A 210 -14.30 -15.67 -7.92
C GLY A 210 -12.81 -15.29 -8.00
N ILE A 211 -11.89 -16.18 -7.63
CA ILE A 211 -10.45 -15.95 -7.78
C ILE A 211 -10.08 -15.71 -9.24
N VAL A 212 -10.51 -16.57 -10.16
CA VAL A 212 -10.21 -16.42 -11.60
C VAL A 212 -10.80 -15.12 -12.15
N ALA A 213 -12.06 -14.82 -11.83
CA ALA A 213 -12.70 -13.57 -12.25
C ALA A 213 -11.96 -12.34 -11.70
N LEU A 214 -11.51 -12.36 -10.45
CA LEU A 214 -10.70 -11.29 -9.84
C LEU A 214 -9.35 -11.13 -10.56
N VAL A 215 -8.65 -12.23 -10.81
CA VAL A 215 -7.36 -12.21 -11.52
C VAL A 215 -7.51 -11.58 -12.90
N VAL A 216 -8.50 -12.02 -13.68
CA VAL A 216 -8.77 -11.47 -15.02
C VAL A 216 -9.12 -9.99 -14.94
N THR A 217 -10.03 -9.62 -14.03
CA THR A 217 -10.44 -8.23 -13.81
C THR A 217 -9.23 -7.33 -13.52
N LEU A 218 -8.44 -7.68 -12.51
CA LEU A 218 -7.31 -6.87 -12.08
C LEU A 218 -6.20 -6.83 -13.15
N THR A 219 -5.87 -7.97 -13.74
CA THR A 219 -4.83 -8.04 -14.79
C THR A 219 -5.21 -7.15 -15.97
N CYS A 220 -6.41 -7.31 -16.52
CA CYS A 220 -6.86 -6.54 -17.68
C CYS A 220 -6.96 -5.05 -17.39
N ILE A 221 -7.57 -4.67 -16.27
CA ILE A 221 -7.73 -3.25 -15.91
C ILE A 221 -6.36 -2.63 -15.58
N MET A 222 -5.53 -3.28 -14.75
CA MET A 222 -4.24 -2.71 -14.36
C MET A 222 -3.27 -2.59 -15.55
N LEU A 223 -3.22 -3.57 -16.44
CA LEU A 223 -2.40 -3.47 -17.65
C LEU A 223 -2.91 -2.35 -18.57
N ALA A 224 -4.23 -2.27 -18.79
CA ALA A 224 -4.80 -1.20 -19.60
C ALA A 224 -4.52 0.19 -19.00
N LEU A 225 -4.68 0.37 -17.69
CA LEU A 225 -4.39 1.64 -17.00
C LEU A 225 -2.90 2.00 -17.05
N ASN A 226 -1.99 1.05 -16.90
CA ASN A 226 -0.56 1.32 -16.91
C ASN A 226 -0.01 1.60 -18.32
N PHE A 227 -0.51 0.90 -19.34
CA PHE A 227 -0.03 1.04 -20.71
C PHE A 227 -0.85 2.01 -21.56
N GLY A 228 -2.01 2.46 -21.10
CA GLY A 228 -2.91 3.33 -21.86
C GLY A 228 -2.26 4.63 -22.32
N SER A 229 -1.42 5.25 -21.50
CA SER A 229 -0.69 6.46 -21.86
C SER A 229 0.48 6.20 -22.83
N ALA A 230 1.10 5.02 -22.77
CA ALA A 230 2.26 4.66 -23.59
C ALA A 230 1.86 4.14 -24.99
N ILE A 231 0.78 3.32 -25.05
CA ILE A 231 0.33 2.67 -26.30
C ILE A 231 -0.79 3.50 -26.97
N GLY A 232 -1.42 4.40 -26.21
CA GLY A 232 -2.58 5.19 -26.61
C GLY A 232 -3.89 4.59 -26.13
N TRP A 233 -4.73 5.43 -25.53
CA TRP A 233 -6.04 5.03 -24.95
C TRP A 233 -7.01 4.46 -25.99
N ALA A 234 -6.89 4.89 -27.26
CA ALA A 234 -7.70 4.40 -28.38
C ALA A 234 -7.17 3.11 -29.02
N SER A 235 -6.04 2.57 -28.55
CA SER A 235 -5.47 1.32 -29.05
C SER A 235 -6.44 0.16 -28.87
N PRO A 236 -6.65 -0.70 -29.89
CA PRO A 236 -7.53 -1.87 -29.77
C PRO A 236 -7.15 -2.80 -28.60
N ALA A 237 -5.87 -2.92 -28.29
CA ALA A 237 -5.40 -3.73 -27.15
C ALA A 237 -5.83 -3.15 -25.81
N ILE A 238 -5.73 -1.83 -25.63
CA ILE A 238 -6.16 -1.15 -24.40
C ILE A 238 -7.69 -1.21 -24.25
N LEU A 239 -8.43 -0.92 -25.32
CA LEU A 239 -9.88 -1.00 -25.31
C LEU A 239 -10.38 -2.42 -25.05
N ALA A 240 -9.78 -3.44 -25.69
CA ALA A 240 -10.11 -4.83 -25.42
C ALA A 240 -9.81 -5.21 -23.96
N GLY A 241 -8.66 -4.80 -23.41
CA GLY A 241 -8.31 -5.00 -22.01
C GLY A 241 -9.33 -4.38 -21.05
N LEU A 242 -9.77 -3.13 -21.30
CA LEU A 242 -10.79 -2.48 -20.49
C LEU A 242 -12.15 -3.18 -20.60
N VAL A 243 -12.58 -3.54 -21.81
CA VAL A 243 -13.86 -4.25 -22.02
C VAL A 243 -13.86 -5.60 -21.33
N VAL A 244 -12.80 -6.40 -21.52
CA VAL A 244 -12.66 -7.72 -20.85
C VAL A 244 -12.59 -7.55 -19.34
N GLY A 245 -11.82 -6.59 -18.84
CA GLY A 245 -11.68 -6.32 -17.41
C GLY A 245 -13.00 -5.89 -16.77
N ILE A 246 -13.76 -5.00 -17.42
CA ILE A 246 -15.07 -4.56 -16.94
C ILE A 246 -16.10 -5.70 -17.01
N ALA A 247 -16.12 -6.47 -18.10
CA ALA A 247 -16.98 -7.65 -18.20
C ALA A 247 -16.67 -8.66 -17.10
N ALA A 248 -15.38 -8.96 -16.85
CA ALA A 248 -14.95 -9.83 -15.78
C ALA A 248 -15.33 -9.29 -14.38
N LEU A 249 -15.33 -7.97 -14.17
CA LEU A 249 -15.81 -7.35 -12.94
C LEU A 249 -17.30 -7.61 -12.70
N PHE A 250 -18.13 -7.50 -13.74
CA PHE A 250 -19.56 -7.84 -13.64
C PHE A 250 -19.77 -9.33 -13.33
N VAL A 251 -18.97 -10.21 -13.96
CA VAL A 251 -18.99 -11.64 -13.69
C VAL A 251 -18.56 -11.92 -12.25
N LEU A 252 -17.48 -11.27 -11.76
CA LEU A 252 -17.02 -11.35 -10.37
C LEU A 252 -18.15 -10.97 -9.40
N VAL A 253 -18.77 -9.82 -9.58
CA VAL A 253 -19.87 -9.37 -8.71
C VAL A 253 -21.04 -10.36 -8.72
N LYS A 254 -21.36 -10.98 -9.86
CA LYS A 254 -22.42 -11.99 -9.97
C LYS A 254 -22.05 -13.28 -9.21
N ILE A 255 -20.81 -13.75 -9.34
CA ILE A 255 -20.29 -14.91 -8.62
C ILE A 255 -20.32 -14.64 -7.12
N GLU A 256 -19.75 -13.50 -6.66
CA GLU A 256 -19.68 -13.11 -5.25
C GLU A 256 -21.06 -13.00 -4.57
N LYS A 257 -22.10 -12.60 -5.32
CA LYS A 257 -23.48 -12.58 -4.81
C LYS A 257 -24.05 -13.98 -4.57
N GLY A 258 -23.64 -14.98 -5.34
CA GLY A 258 -24.14 -16.36 -5.27
C GLY A 258 -23.25 -17.30 -4.50
N ALA A 259 -22.00 -16.94 -4.22
CA ALA A 259 -21.04 -17.81 -3.54
C ALA A 259 -21.42 -18.01 -2.06
N PRO A 260 -21.40 -19.26 -1.56
CA PRO A 260 -21.64 -19.56 -0.14
C PRO A 260 -20.58 -18.88 0.76
N GLU A 261 -19.34 -18.85 0.29
CA GLU A 261 -18.22 -18.17 0.94
C GLU A 261 -17.46 -17.27 -0.04
N PRO A 262 -17.96 -16.06 -0.30
CA PRO A 262 -17.38 -15.14 -1.26
C PRO A 262 -15.95 -14.73 -0.89
N LEU A 263 -15.13 -14.45 -1.90
CA LEU A 263 -13.78 -13.92 -1.73
C LEU A 263 -13.83 -12.47 -1.20
N ILE A 264 -14.75 -11.69 -1.75
CA ILE A 264 -15.05 -10.32 -1.35
C ILE A 264 -16.48 -10.27 -0.81
N PRO A 265 -16.70 -10.47 0.51
CA PRO A 265 -18.05 -10.52 1.05
C PRO A 265 -18.75 -9.18 0.87
N LEU A 266 -19.66 -9.09 -0.11
CA LEU A 266 -20.40 -7.85 -0.41
C LEU A 266 -21.22 -7.33 0.78
N ARG A 267 -21.50 -8.20 1.79
CA ARG A 267 -22.12 -7.82 3.06
C ARG A 267 -21.29 -6.83 3.87
N LEU A 268 -19.95 -6.80 3.71
CA LEU A 268 -19.09 -5.85 4.40
C LEU A 268 -19.38 -4.41 3.97
N PHE A 269 -19.75 -4.22 2.70
CA PHE A 269 -20.12 -2.90 2.15
C PHE A 269 -21.49 -2.42 2.62
N LYS A 270 -22.32 -3.29 3.23
CA LYS A 270 -23.55 -2.86 3.91
C LYS A 270 -23.24 -2.12 5.22
N ASN A 271 -22.08 -2.38 5.82
CA ASN A 271 -21.60 -1.59 6.95
C ASN A 271 -21.07 -0.25 6.40
N SER A 272 -21.90 0.79 6.54
CA SER A 272 -21.59 2.11 5.98
C SER A 272 -20.36 2.77 6.62
N GLU A 273 -20.04 2.44 7.87
CA GLU A 273 -18.81 2.95 8.52
C GLU A 273 -17.56 2.31 7.91
N TYR A 274 -17.55 0.98 7.76
CA TYR A 274 -16.47 0.27 7.10
C TYR A 274 -16.26 0.74 5.66
N THR A 275 -17.34 0.88 4.90
CA THR A 275 -17.29 1.33 3.50
C THR A 275 -16.71 2.73 3.37
N VAL A 276 -17.13 3.66 4.23
CA VAL A 276 -16.57 5.03 4.21
C VAL A 276 -15.12 5.03 4.64
N LEU A 277 -14.71 4.21 5.63
CA LEU A 277 -13.31 4.07 6.01
C LEU A 277 -12.46 3.51 4.86
N LEU A 278 -12.98 2.56 4.08
CA LEU A 278 -12.33 2.03 2.89
C LEU A 278 -12.13 3.12 1.82
N ILE A 279 -13.16 3.94 1.57
CA ILE A 279 -13.11 5.06 0.62
C ILE A 279 -12.13 6.14 1.10
N VAL A 280 -12.17 6.49 2.38
CA VAL A 280 -11.21 7.45 2.97
C VAL A 280 -9.78 6.90 2.86
N GLY A 281 -9.57 5.60 3.10
CA GLY A 281 -8.29 4.94 2.91
C GLY A 281 -7.78 5.04 1.47
N PHE A 282 -8.63 4.75 0.50
CA PHE A 282 -8.34 4.91 -0.93
C PHE A 282 -7.96 6.37 -1.27
N ILE A 283 -8.78 7.33 -0.86
CA ILE A 283 -8.53 8.76 -1.10
C ILE A 283 -7.22 9.22 -0.46
N CYS A 284 -6.96 8.80 0.78
CA CYS A 284 -5.75 9.15 1.50
C CYS A 284 -4.46 8.54 0.93
N TYR A 285 -4.55 7.56 0.05
CA TYR A 285 -3.39 7.01 -0.65
C TYR A 285 -3.14 7.66 -2.01
N PHE A 286 -4.12 8.36 -2.54
CA PHE A 286 -4.11 8.94 -3.88
C PHE A 286 -2.95 9.92 -4.08
N TYR A 287 -2.70 10.82 -3.10
CA TYR A 287 -1.64 11.83 -3.17
C TYR A 287 -0.22 11.27 -3.26
N MET A 288 -0.01 10.02 -2.81
CA MET A 288 1.32 9.41 -2.78
C MET A 288 1.96 9.38 -4.17
N THR A 289 1.17 9.04 -5.19
CA THR A 289 1.65 9.02 -6.59
C THR A 289 1.98 10.42 -7.08
N ALA A 290 1.14 11.44 -6.76
CA ALA A 290 1.42 12.84 -7.12
C ALA A 290 2.77 13.28 -6.55
N MET A 291 2.97 13.04 -5.26
CA MET A 291 4.17 13.44 -4.55
C MET A 291 5.43 12.66 -5.01
N ASN A 292 5.35 11.34 -5.13
CA ASN A 292 6.52 10.52 -5.45
C ASN A 292 7.04 10.76 -6.87
N THR A 293 6.15 11.03 -7.82
CA THR A 293 6.51 11.21 -9.23
C THR A 293 6.67 12.69 -9.59
N TYR A 294 5.63 13.49 -9.37
CA TYR A 294 5.55 14.83 -9.94
C TYR A 294 6.28 15.90 -9.12
N ALA A 295 6.54 15.67 -7.82
CA ALA A 295 7.37 16.58 -7.05
C ALA A 295 8.82 16.62 -7.59
N SER A 296 9.38 15.46 -7.94
CA SER A 296 10.71 15.39 -8.56
C SER A 296 10.72 16.00 -9.96
N VAL A 297 9.66 15.78 -10.76
CA VAL A 297 9.52 16.39 -12.10
C VAL A 297 9.49 17.92 -12.00
N GLY A 298 8.69 18.48 -11.09
CA GLY A 298 8.62 19.94 -10.87
C GLY A 298 9.96 20.51 -10.40
N ALA A 299 10.62 19.88 -9.44
CA ALA A 299 11.92 20.34 -8.94
C ALA A 299 13.01 20.34 -10.02
N LEU A 300 13.10 19.28 -10.82
CA LEU A 300 14.13 19.14 -11.87
C LEU A 300 13.86 20.03 -13.07
N ASN A 301 12.67 19.91 -13.67
CA ASN A 301 12.40 20.45 -15.01
C ASN A 301 11.85 21.89 -14.98
N VAL A 302 11.34 22.34 -13.84
CA VAL A 302 10.79 23.69 -13.70
C VAL A 302 11.68 24.58 -12.86
N MET A 303 12.13 24.10 -11.68
CA MET A 303 12.99 24.89 -10.80
C MET A 303 14.47 24.75 -11.14
N GLY A 304 14.84 23.87 -12.07
CA GLY A 304 16.24 23.68 -12.50
C GLY A 304 17.16 23.16 -11.37
N THR A 305 16.61 22.43 -10.39
CA THR A 305 17.41 21.89 -9.28
C THR A 305 18.26 20.70 -9.72
N THR A 306 19.27 20.36 -8.93
CA THR A 306 20.09 19.16 -9.21
C THR A 306 19.30 17.89 -8.92
N LYS A 307 19.68 16.78 -9.56
CA LYS A 307 19.11 15.43 -9.29
C LYS A 307 19.21 15.04 -7.81
N THR A 308 20.29 15.46 -7.14
CA THR A 308 20.49 15.23 -5.70
C THR A 308 19.45 15.96 -4.86
N VAL A 309 19.16 17.23 -5.17
CA VAL A 309 18.13 18.02 -4.45
C VAL A 309 16.76 17.42 -4.68
N ALA A 310 16.40 17.11 -5.94
CA ALA A 310 15.12 16.49 -6.26
C ALA A 310 14.94 15.11 -5.58
N GLY A 311 15.99 14.29 -5.52
CA GLY A 311 15.99 13.01 -4.82
C GLY A 311 15.88 13.15 -3.30
N SER A 312 16.42 14.22 -2.72
CA SER A 312 16.39 14.47 -1.26
C SER A 312 15.08 15.05 -0.75
N LEU A 313 14.15 15.46 -1.61
CA LEU A 313 12.85 16.02 -1.23
C LEU A 313 12.05 15.14 -0.26
N GLN A 314 12.16 13.83 -0.42
CA GLN A 314 11.46 12.86 0.43
C GLN A 314 12.14 12.60 1.78
N PHE A 315 13.37 13.07 1.97
CA PHE A 315 14.19 12.73 3.13
C PHE A 315 13.57 13.19 4.47
N PRO A 316 13.19 14.47 4.66
CA PRO A 316 12.60 14.91 5.92
C PRO A 316 11.26 14.24 6.20
N ARG A 317 10.43 14.01 5.16
CA ARG A 317 9.17 13.27 5.26
C ARG A 317 9.42 11.88 5.84
N THR A 318 10.40 11.17 5.29
CA THR A 318 10.70 9.80 5.69
C THR A 318 11.14 9.72 7.15
N ILE A 319 11.96 10.67 7.63
CA ILE A 319 12.34 10.77 9.05
C ILE A 319 11.10 10.89 9.94
N LEU A 320 10.14 11.74 9.58
CA LEU A 320 8.92 11.92 10.35
C LEU A 320 8.07 10.64 10.37
N THR A 321 7.97 9.93 9.24
CA THR A 321 7.25 8.65 9.19
C THR A 321 7.96 7.51 9.93
N MET A 322 9.23 7.64 10.25
CA MET A 322 9.93 6.71 11.14
C MET A 322 9.64 6.97 12.62
N ILE A 323 9.51 8.22 13.03
CA ILE A 323 9.48 8.62 14.44
C ILE A 323 8.05 8.78 14.94
N LEU A 324 7.17 9.46 14.20
CA LEU A 324 5.87 9.91 14.68
C LEU A 324 4.80 8.81 14.83
N PRO A 325 4.70 7.77 13.97
CA PRO A 325 3.57 6.85 13.98
C PRO A 325 3.33 6.18 15.33
N THR A 326 4.40 5.75 16.01
CA THR A 326 4.28 5.07 17.31
C THR A 326 3.74 6.01 18.39
N ALA A 327 4.20 7.26 18.44
CA ALA A 327 3.73 8.27 19.41
C ALA A 327 2.28 8.68 19.13
N ILE A 328 1.95 8.92 17.85
CA ILE A 328 0.58 9.27 17.42
C ILE A 328 -0.36 8.08 17.67
N GLY A 329 0.07 6.85 17.40
CA GLY A 329 -0.69 5.64 17.68
C GLY A 329 -1.03 5.49 19.17
N ALA A 330 -0.07 5.78 20.04
CA ALA A 330 -0.33 5.82 21.48
C ALA A 330 -1.35 6.91 21.89
N TRP A 331 -1.31 8.08 21.22
CA TRP A 331 -2.31 9.14 21.45
C TRP A 331 -3.71 8.75 20.93
N VAL A 332 -3.78 8.13 19.75
CA VAL A 332 -5.05 7.63 19.18
C VAL A 332 -5.70 6.59 20.10
N GLY A 333 -4.90 5.70 20.67
CA GLY A 333 -5.39 4.65 21.58
C GLY A 333 -5.95 5.14 22.91
N LYS A 334 -5.63 6.38 23.35
CA LYS A 334 -6.10 6.91 24.65
C LYS A 334 -7.60 7.19 24.71
N LYS A 335 -8.22 7.61 23.61
CA LYS A 335 -9.65 7.97 23.53
C LYS A 335 -10.20 7.57 22.16
N SER A 336 -11.39 6.97 22.11
CA SER A 336 -12.01 6.55 20.86
C SER A 336 -12.23 7.70 19.85
N GLY A 337 -12.53 8.91 20.35
CA GLY A 337 -12.66 10.12 19.55
C GLY A 337 -11.35 10.63 18.90
N ASN A 338 -10.18 10.13 19.32
CA ASN A 338 -8.92 10.57 18.71
C ASN A 338 -8.71 9.96 17.31
N ALA A 339 -9.34 8.83 17.00
CA ALA A 339 -9.20 8.18 15.71
C ALA A 339 -9.75 9.05 14.54
N TRP A 340 -10.98 9.60 14.67
CA TRP A 340 -11.50 10.49 13.64
C TRP A 340 -10.71 11.80 13.54
N LYS A 341 -10.23 12.34 14.68
CA LYS A 341 -9.36 13.53 14.69
C LYS A 341 -8.06 13.28 13.94
N ALA A 342 -7.45 12.10 14.14
CA ALA A 342 -6.26 11.71 13.42
C ALA A 342 -6.49 11.65 11.89
N MET A 343 -7.62 11.09 11.45
CA MET A 343 -8.00 11.06 10.03
C MET A 343 -8.25 12.48 9.47
N ALA A 344 -8.91 13.34 10.24
CA ALA A 344 -9.18 14.72 9.84
C ALA A 344 -7.87 15.52 9.70
N ILE A 345 -6.96 15.39 10.67
CA ILE A 345 -5.63 16.01 10.62
C ILE A 345 -4.86 15.50 9.39
N ALA A 346 -4.83 14.18 9.17
CA ALA A 346 -4.14 13.59 8.03
C ALA A 346 -4.63 14.16 6.70
N THR A 347 -5.94 14.12 6.47
CA THR A 347 -6.54 14.60 5.21
C THR A 347 -6.36 16.10 5.01
N LEU A 348 -6.51 16.90 6.08
CA LEU A 348 -6.33 18.36 6.00
C LEU A 348 -4.87 18.74 5.69
N LEU A 349 -3.90 18.11 6.36
CA LEU A 349 -2.47 18.37 6.11
C LEU A 349 -2.06 17.95 4.70
N VAL A 350 -2.55 16.81 4.19
CA VAL A 350 -2.29 16.41 2.79
C VAL A 350 -2.90 17.41 1.82
N ALA A 351 -4.17 17.78 2.00
CA ALA A 351 -4.84 18.73 1.12
C ALA A 351 -4.11 20.08 1.09
N GLY A 352 -3.75 20.62 2.26
CA GLY A 352 -2.99 21.86 2.37
C GLY A 352 -1.61 21.78 1.69
N SER A 353 -0.89 20.67 1.88
CA SER A 353 0.40 20.45 1.23
C SER A 353 0.26 20.34 -0.29
N MET A 354 -0.74 19.62 -0.79
CA MET A 354 -0.99 19.48 -2.22
C MET A 354 -1.43 20.81 -2.86
N PHE A 355 -2.26 21.60 -2.17
CA PHE A 355 -2.58 22.96 -2.62
C PHE A 355 -1.34 23.86 -2.66
N ALA A 356 -0.50 23.83 -1.63
CA ALA A 356 0.73 24.62 -1.61
C ALA A 356 1.63 24.27 -2.80
N LEU A 357 1.76 22.98 -3.13
CA LEU A 357 2.51 22.52 -4.30
C LEU A 357 1.83 22.91 -5.62
N GLY A 358 0.51 22.91 -5.67
CA GLY A 358 -0.27 23.29 -6.87
C GLY A 358 -0.15 24.76 -7.26
N PHE A 359 0.21 25.66 -6.32
CA PHE A 359 0.45 27.09 -6.58
C PHE A 359 1.91 27.43 -6.85
N THR A 360 2.81 26.45 -6.93
CA THR A 360 4.22 26.72 -7.19
C THR A 360 4.47 27.17 -8.63
N THR A 361 5.51 27.99 -8.82
CA THR A 361 5.98 28.52 -10.10
C THR A 361 7.48 28.32 -10.23
N ALA A 362 8.06 28.59 -11.38
CA ALA A 362 9.50 28.52 -11.60
C ALA A 362 10.32 29.39 -10.61
N GLY A 363 9.75 30.52 -10.14
CA GLY A 363 10.38 31.40 -9.16
C GLY A 363 10.17 30.98 -7.70
N THR A 364 9.40 29.93 -7.44
CA THR A 364 9.14 29.45 -6.08
C THR A 364 10.41 28.81 -5.49
N PRO A 365 10.84 29.19 -4.28
CA PRO A 365 11.97 28.54 -3.64
C PRO A 365 11.73 27.04 -3.43
N VAL A 366 12.72 26.21 -3.72
CA VAL A 366 12.62 24.74 -3.54
C VAL A 366 12.31 24.34 -2.09
N LEU A 367 12.58 25.22 -1.13
CA LEU A 367 12.21 25.06 0.27
C LEU A 367 10.69 24.82 0.46
N VAL A 368 9.84 25.41 -0.39
CA VAL A 368 8.38 25.19 -0.35
C VAL A 368 8.07 23.71 -0.63
N TYR A 369 8.76 23.10 -1.58
CA TYR A 369 8.64 21.64 -1.84
C TYR A 369 9.08 20.82 -0.62
N PHE A 370 10.23 21.14 -0.02
CA PHE A 370 10.70 20.47 1.19
C PHE A 370 9.68 20.57 2.33
N VAL A 371 9.17 21.76 2.61
CA VAL A 371 8.20 21.97 3.70
C VAL A 371 6.88 21.23 3.40
N ALA A 372 6.31 21.42 2.21
CA ALA A 372 5.05 20.78 1.85
C ALA A 372 5.15 19.25 1.90
N ILE A 373 6.22 18.66 1.35
CA ILE A 373 6.45 17.21 1.39
C ILE A 373 6.68 16.74 2.83
N THR A 374 7.42 17.49 3.64
CA THR A 374 7.65 17.17 5.06
C THR A 374 6.33 17.08 5.83
N VAL A 375 5.42 18.03 5.62
CA VAL A 375 4.08 18.05 6.24
C VAL A 375 3.28 16.80 5.86
N THR A 376 3.43 16.28 4.63
CA THR A 376 2.80 14.99 4.27
C THR A 376 3.33 13.81 5.09
N GLY A 377 4.53 13.88 5.63
CA GLY A 377 5.09 12.86 6.54
C GLY A 377 4.36 12.82 7.88
N VAL A 378 4.00 14.00 8.41
CA VAL A 378 3.13 14.10 9.59
C VAL A 378 1.75 13.51 9.27
N ALA A 379 1.16 13.91 8.16
CA ALA A 379 -0.14 13.42 7.71
C ALA A 379 -0.17 11.89 7.56
N GLU A 380 0.84 11.32 6.92
CA GLU A 380 0.98 9.87 6.74
C GLU A 380 1.06 9.14 8.09
N SER A 381 1.76 9.72 9.07
CA SER A 381 1.86 9.16 10.41
C SER A 381 0.50 9.08 11.11
N PHE A 382 -0.36 10.10 10.96
CA PHE A 382 -1.74 10.09 11.47
C PHE A 382 -2.61 9.08 10.72
N ARG A 383 -2.50 9.01 9.38
CA ARG A 383 -3.24 8.09 8.53
C ARG A 383 -2.94 6.62 8.88
N ALA A 384 -1.68 6.27 8.98
CA ALA A 384 -1.22 4.90 9.18
C ALA A 384 -1.76 4.26 10.47
N VAL A 385 -1.94 5.06 11.52
CA VAL A 385 -2.38 4.59 12.84
C VAL A 385 -3.87 4.73 13.08
N SER A 386 -4.63 5.32 12.15
CA SER A 386 -6.06 5.56 12.35
C SER A 386 -6.97 4.74 11.43
N ILE A 387 -6.70 4.69 10.12
CA ILE A 387 -7.63 4.08 9.15
C ILE A 387 -7.75 2.57 9.34
N THR A 388 -6.65 1.84 9.28
CA THR A 388 -6.68 0.37 9.39
C THR A 388 -7.22 -0.11 10.74
N PRO A 389 -6.78 0.42 11.90
CA PRO A 389 -7.36 0.02 13.19
C PRO A 389 -8.84 0.34 13.31
N SER A 390 -9.28 1.50 12.78
CA SER A 390 -10.71 1.85 12.79
C SER A 390 -11.53 0.91 11.91
N ALA A 391 -11.04 0.57 10.72
CA ALA A 391 -11.70 -0.40 9.85
C ALA A 391 -11.81 -1.77 10.54
N GLN A 392 -10.72 -2.26 11.16
CA GLN A 392 -10.73 -3.50 11.92
C GLN A 392 -11.73 -3.47 13.09
N ALA A 393 -11.86 -2.34 13.78
CA ALA A 393 -12.78 -2.18 14.91
C ALA A 393 -14.27 -2.23 14.51
N THR A 394 -14.60 -2.03 13.22
CA THR A 394 -15.98 -2.14 12.71
C THR A 394 -16.35 -3.55 12.28
N LEU A 395 -15.38 -4.47 12.24
CA LEU A 395 -15.55 -5.82 11.71
C LEU A 395 -15.65 -6.86 12.84
N PRO A 396 -16.48 -7.89 12.66
CA PRO A 396 -16.41 -9.06 13.54
C PRO A 396 -15.08 -9.80 13.32
N PRO A 397 -14.58 -10.53 14.35
CA PRO A 397 -13.31 -11.26 14.26
C PRO A 397 -13.22 -12.21 13.05
N ALA A 398 -14.35 -12.80 12.67
CA ALA A 398 -14.43 -13.70 11.51
C ALA A 398 -14.15 -13.02 10.17
N ASP A 399 -14.38 -11.72 10.05
CA ASP A 399 -14.20 -10.94 8.82
C ASP A 399 -12.94 -10.08 8.81
N MET A 400 -12.21 -10.04 9.93
CA MET A 400 -11.03 -9.18 10.10
C MET A 400 -9.96 -9.44 9.03
N GLY A 401 -9.79 -10.71 8.63
CA GLY A 401 -8.82 -11.09 7.60
C GLY A 401 -9.12 -10.48 6.25
N VAL A 402 -10.30 -10.77 5.73
CA VAL A 402 -10.74 -10.27 4.43
C VAL A 402 -10.90 -8.75 4.45
N GLY A 403 -11.50 -8.20 5.51
CA GLY A 403 -11.69 -6.75 5.63
C GLY A 403 -10.38 -5.96 5.67
N THR A 404 -9.36 -6.44 6.41
CA THR A 404 -8.03 -5.81 6.42
C THR A 404 -7.35 -5.92 5.05
N SER A 405 -7.49 -7.06 4.39
CA SER A 405 -6.96 -7.24 3.03
C SER A 405 -7.60 -6.30 2.02
N LEU A 406 -8.92 -6.04 2.14
CA LEU A 406 -9.61 -5.06 1.30
C LEU A 406 -9.13 -3.62 1.53
N VAL A 407 -8.78 -3.23 2.75
CA VAL A 407 -8.15 -1.92 3.03
C VAL A 407 -6.80 -1.81 2.29
N ASN A 408 -5.94 -2.83 2.40
CA ASN A 408 -4.66 -2.84 1.71
C ASN A 408 -4.81 -2.89 0.18
N PHE A 409 -5.79 -3.64 -0.31
CA PHE A 409 -6.14 -3.68 -1.73
C PHE A 409 -6.60 -2.30 -2.23
N ALA A 410 -7.47 -1.61 -1.49
CA ALA A 410 -7.92 -0.26 -1.82
C ALA A 410 -6.74 0.73 -1.90
N ASN A 411 -5.75 0.63 -1.00
CA ASN A 411 -4.54 1.43 -1.03
C ASN A 411 -3.70 1.18 -2.31
N SER A 412 -3.54 -0.10 -2.70
CA SER A 412 -2.80 -0.47 -3.92
C SER A 412 -3.52 -0.01 -5.18
N LEU A 413 -4.85 -0.15 -5.20
CA LEU A 413 -5.69 0.31 -6.31
C LEU A 413 -5.63 1.84 -6.44
N ALA A 414 -5.61 2.58 -5.32
CA ALA A 414 -5.50 4.03 -5.30
C ALA A 414 -4.25 4.52 -6.02
N ASN A 415 -3.10 3.89 -5.79
CA ASN A 415 -1.86 4.25 -6.48
C ASN A 415 -1.96 4.07 -8.01
N THR A 416 -2.57 2.96 -8.47
CA THR A 416 -2.73 2.68 -9.90
C THR A 416 -3.69 3.66 -10.56
N VAL A 417 -4.86 3.91 -9.94
CA VAL A 417 -5.86 4.87 -10.45
C VAL A 417 -5.29 6.28 -10.45
N ALA A 418 -4.58 6.67 -9.38
CA ALA A 418 -3.92 7.96 -9.29
C ALA A 418 -2.88 8.16 -10.39
N ALA A 419 -2.01 7.16 -10.63
CA ALA A 419 -1.01 7.22 -11.70
C ALA A 419 -1.64 7.47 -13.07
N THR A 420 -2.76 6.81 -13.34
CA THR A 420 -3.51 6.98 -14.59
C THR A 420 -4.09 8.39 -14.72
N ILE A 421 -4.83 8.86 -13.70
CA ILE A 421 -5.49 10.18 -13.72
C ILE A 421 -4.44 11.29 -13.82
N PHE A 422 -3.39 11.20 -13.02
CA PHE A 422 -2.31 12.18 -13.03
C PHE A 422 -1.51 12.17 -14.34
N GLY A 423 -1.26 10.97 -14.90
CA GLY A 423 -0.63 10.84 -16.21
C GLY A 423 -1.44 11.52 -17.31
N VAL A 424 -2.75 11.31 -17.34
CA VAL A 424 -3.65 12.00 -18.30
C VAL A 424 -3.63 13.50 -18.06
N ALA A 425 -3.79 13.97 -16.83
CA ALA A 425 -3.79 15.39 -16.51
C ALA A 425 -2.47 16.08 -16.88
N TYR A 426 -1.34 15.43 -16.59
CA TYR A 426 -0.02 15.92 -16.96
C TYR A 426 0.16 15.98 -18.47
N ASN A 427 -0.14 14.88 -19.19
CA ASN A 427 0.04 14.78 -20.63
C ASN A 427 -0.84 15.77 -21.41
N LEU A 428 -2.07 16.03 -20.96
CA LEU A 428 -2.93 17.04 -21.59
C LEU A 428 -2.33 18.45 -21.55
N ASN A 429 -1.61 18.78 -20.48
CA ASN A 429 -0.94 20.08 -20.33
C ASN A 429 0.39 20.16 -21.09
N THR A 430 1.08 19.03 -21.30
CA THR A 430 2.41 18.98 -21.94
C THR A 430 2.37 18.54 -23.41
N ALA A 431 1.17 18.24 -23.95
CA ALA A 431 1.02 17.68 -25.30
C ALA A 431 1.58 18.56 -26.43
N ALA A 432 1.56 19.88 -26.27
CA ALA A 432 2.04 20.81 -27.30
C ALA A 432 3.58 20.84 -27.39
N ASP A 433 4.27 20.77 -26.25
CA ASP A 433 5.73 20.70 -26.14
C ASP A 433 6.12 20.10 -24.79
N PRO A 434 6.49 18.81 -24.75
CA PRO A 434 6.87 18.11 -23.54
C PRO A 434 8.15 18.64 -22.87
N THR A 435 8.92 19.49 -23.55
CA THR A 435 10.18 20.06 -23.06
C THR A 435 10.01 21.46 -22.51
N ASN A 436 8.87 22.10 -22.73
CA ASN A 436 8.60 23.46 -22.31
C ASN A 436 8.36 23.53 -20.78
N PRO A 437 9.22 24.27 -20.03
CA PRO A 437 9.09 24.32 -18.55
C PRO A 437 7.75 24.89 -18.07
N VAL A 438 7.13 25.80 -18.81
CA VAL A 438 5.82 26.38 -18.45
C VAL A 438 4.70 25.34 -18.56
N LEU A 439 4.72 24.54 -19.64
CA LEU A 439 3.72 23.46 -19.82
C LEU A 439 3.94 22.34 -18.81
N ILE A 440 5.19 22.00 -18.52
CA ILE A 440 5.54 21.04 -17.46
C ILE A 440 5.01 21.55 -16.11
N GLN A 441 5.22 22.85 -15.80
CA GLN A 441 4.72 23.47 -14.57
C GLN A 441 3.18 23.35 -14.47
N ASN A 442 2.46 23.70 -15.53
CA ASN A 442 1.00 23.60 -15.58
C ASN A 442 0.53 22.16 -15.36
N GLY A 443 1.23 21.18 -15.98
CA GLY A 443 0.95 19.78 -15.80
C GLY A 443 1.17 19.29 -14.36
N VAL A 444 2.27 19.68 -13.75
CA VAL A 444 2.61 19.36 -12.35
C VAL A 444 1.59 20.00 -11.39
N ASN A 445 1.25 21.29 -11.60
CA ASN A 445 0.26 21.99 -10.78
C ASN A 445 -1.12 21.36 -10.89
N ALA A 446 -1.57 20.97 -12.10
CA ALA A 446 -2.84 20.28 -12.31
C ALA A 446 -2.90 18.97 -11.50
N VAL A 447 -1.82 18.18 -11.49
CA VAL A 447 -1.73 16.94 -10.70
C VAL A 447 -1.89 17.23 -9.22
N PHE A 448 -1.19 18.22 -8.67
CA PHE A 448 -1.28 18.57 -7.26
C PHE A 448 -2.66 19.11 -6.89
N PHE A 449 -3.31 19.93 -7.74
CA PHE A 449 -4.68 20.40 -7.51
C PHE A 449 -5.67 19.23 -7.49
N ILE A 450 -5.58 18.29 -8.42
CA ILE A 450 -6.44 17.10 -8.42
C ILE A 450 -6.24 16.30 -7.12
N ALA A 451 -5.00 16.07 -6.70
CA ALA A 451 -4.69 15.37 -5.46
C ALA A 451 -5.25 16.11 -4.24
N ALA A 452 -5.16 17.44 -4.20
CA ALA A 452 -5.70 18.28 -3.13
C ALA A 452 -7.22 18.19 -3.05
N ILE A 453 -7.92 18.33 -4.20
CA ILE A 453 -9.39 18.27 -4.27
C ILE A 453 -9.88 16.88 -3.82
N VAL A 454 -9.29 15.81 -4.34
CA VAL A 454 -9.64 14.43 -3.95
C VAL A 454 -9.45 14.24 -2.45
N THR A 455 -8.36 14.76 -1.87
CA THR A 455 -8.11 14.63 -0.43
C THR A 455 -9.07 15.48 0.41
N LEU A 456 -9.53 16.66 -0.07
CA LEU A 456 -10.57 17.45 0.58
C LEU A 456 -11.92 16.71 0.62
N VAL A 457 -12.25 15.96 -0.43
CA VAL A 457 -13.43 15.06 -0.38
C VAL A 457 -13.27 14.04 0.74
N GLY A 458 -12.06 13.47 0.90
CA GLY A 458 -11.74 12.60 2.03
C GLY A 458 -11.93 13.27 3.39
N PHE A 459 -11.47 14.51 3.55
CA PHE A 459 -11.69 15.32 4.75
C PHE A 459 -13.17 15.53 5.04
N ALA A 460 -13.97 15.89 4.02
CA ALA A 460 -15.41 16.05 4.15
C ALA A 460 -16.10 14.75 4.61
N LEU A 461 -15.71 13.59 4.05
CA LEU A 461 -16.23 12.29 4.49
C LEU A 461 -15.87 11.99 5.95
N VAL A 462 -14.67 12.34 6.39
CA VAL A 462 -14.28 12.17 7.80
C VAL A 462 -15.15 13.04 8.72
N ILE A 463 -15.35 14.31 8.41
CA ILE A 463 -16.07 15.24 9.27
C ILE A 463 -17.58 14.95 9.27
N PHE A 464 -18.17 14.73 8.10
CA PHE A 464 -19.63 14.62 7.99
C PHE A 464 -20.17 13.20 8.16
N VAL A 465 -19.35 12.17 7.94
CA VAL A 465 -19.80 10.77 8.02
C VAL A 465 -19.11 9.97 9.13
N ILE A 466 -17.78 10.04 9.23
CA ILE A 466 -17.04 9.22 10.21
C ILE A 466 -17.17 9.79 11.62
N ARG A 467 -16.97 11.11 11.78
CA ARG A 467 -17.06 11.78 13.09
C ARG A 467 -18.37 11.50 13.83
N PRO A 468 -19.60 11.73 13.24
CA PRO A 468 -20.84 11.51 13.95
C PRO A 468 -21.01 10.04 14.40
N LYS A 469 -20.58 9.09 13.56
CA LYS A 469 -20.66 7.65 13.85
C LYS A 469 -19.72 7.22 14.99
N MET A 470 -18.52 7.79 15.03
CA MET A 470 -17.53 7.48 16.09
C MET A 470 -17.88 8.17 17.41
N GLU A 471 -18.42 9.40 17.37
CA GLU A 471 -18.88 10.12 18.57
C GLU A 471 -20.10 9.44 19.21
N ALA A 472 -21.06 8.97 18.40
CA ALA A 472 -22.21 8.21 18.88
C ALA A 472 -21.87 6.87 19.54
N LYS A 473 -20.74 6.26 19.21
CA LYS A 473 -20.26 5.02 19.85
C LYS A 473 -19.46 5.27 21.13
N GLY A 474 -18.99 6.48 21.35
CA GLY A 474 -18.20 6.86 22.51
C GLY A 474 -19.01 7.57 23.62
N ALA A 475 -20.28 7.88 23.34
CA ALA A 475 -21.28 8.35 24.30
C ALA A 475 -22.09 7.17 24.86
#